data_21c515bbdb001607c9d68ea928d185d0
#
_entry.id   21c515bbdb001607c9d68ea928d185d0
#
_cell.length_a   1.000
_cell.length_b   1.000
_cell.length_c   1.000
_cell.angle_alpha   90.00
_cell.angle_beta   90.00
_cell.angle_gamma   90.00
#
_symmetry.space_group_name_H-M   'P 1'
#
loop_
_entity.id
_entity.type
_entity.pdbx_description
1 polymer ?
#
loop_
_entity_poly.entity_id
_entity_poly.type
_entity_poly.pdbx_seq_one_letter_code
_entity_poly.pdbx_strand_id
1 'polypeptide(L)'
;MKIIFNLLNVGLGNNGGSRTIIKCADVLNTLGQDVVLLLNQPNKFTWGKIRSKILYSDKHPVCDVSIATGFRSIKSTIRSPAAKKYCYIRGLEKWMAPEKELFRMYKKVNCIVNSEWLKDYFSKHNILSKLIYPGLDFDKFYLTDNTRAKELGALYSKRHATKRHDDAARLSISMHKKFKMLNKNIVDASEKDLRIWYNKIKVWFSPSELEGLHNPPMEAGLCGCSLVCTDHYMSGVSDFAIHKKTALVYPARNLKVARFHINELLQNEPLRIELNDNLRSVLKNKIGSRKENMSYLIKHFGGK
;
A
#
# COMPACT_ATOMS: atom_id res chain seq x y z
N MET A 1 11.09 -13.32 19.31
CA MET A 1 9.69 -13.79 19.40
C MET A 1 9.35 -14.62 18.18
N LYS A 2 8.48 -15.63 18.36
CA LYS A 2 7.89 -16.39 17.25
C LYS A 2 6.61 -15.70 16.77
N ILE A 3 6.62 -15.20 15.55
CA ILE A 3 5.52 -14.42 14.96
C ILE A 3 4.91 -15.21 13.80
N ILE A 4 3.61 -15.42 13.80
CA ILE A 4 2.89 -16.08 12.71
C ILE A 4 2.06 -15.04 11.96
N PHE A 5 2.37 -14.79 10.68
CA PHE A 5 1.42 -14.18 9.77
C PHE A 5 0.42 -15.24 9.32
N ASN A 6 -0.79 -15.14 9.84
CA ASN A 6 -1.85 -16.10 9.55
C ASN A 6 -2.55 -15.75 8.24
N LEU A 7 -2.32 -16.56 7.22
CA LEU A 7 -2.88 -16.47 5.87
C LEU A 7 -3.88 -17.59 5.57
N LEU A 8 -4.36 -18.30 6.60
CA LEU A 8 -5.37 -19.34 6.44
C LEU A 8 -6.62 -18.77 5.78
N ASN A 9 -7.06 -19.41 4.69
CA ASN A 9 -8.17 -18.99 3.84
C ASN A 9 -8.01 -17.61 3.15
N VAL A 10 -6.83 -17.01 3.23
CA VAL A 10 -6.45 -15.77 2.55
C VAL A 10 -5.49 -16.05 1.39
N GLY A 11 -4.43 -16.82 1.66
CA GLY A 11 -3.40 -17.18 0.69
C GLY A 11 -2.46 -16.03 0.32
N LEU A 12 -1.54 -16.32 -0.59
CA LEU A 12 -0.63 -15.38 -1.21
C LEU A 12 -0.84 -15.37 -2.73
N GLY A 13 -0.88 -14.19 -3.32
CA GLY A 13 -1.02 -13.99 -4.76
C GLY A 13 -0.36 -12.72 -5.24
N ASN A 14 -0.34 -12.48 -6.54
CA ASN A 14 0.26 -11.30 -7.17
C ASN A 14 -0.59 -10.04 -6.93
N ASN A 15 -0.46 -9.47 -5.74
CA ASN A 15 -1.12 -8.22 -5.34
C ASN A 15 -0.29 -7.47 -4.30
N GLY A 16 -0.55 -6.17 -4.15
CA GLY A 16 0.17 -5.29 -3.21
C GLY A 16 0.04 -5.73 -1.75
N GLY A 17 -1.08 -6.33 -1.38
CA GLY A 17 -1.31 -6.85 -0.02
C GLY A 17 -0.38 -8.01 0.32
N SER A 18 -0.29 -9.01 -0.54
CA SER A 18 0.65 -10.14 -0.37
C SER A 18 2.10 -9.66 -0.36
N ARG A 19 2.48 -8.76 -1.30
CA ARG A 19 3.82 -8.16 -1.34
C ARG A 19 4.16 -7.46 -0.03
N THR A 20 3.25 -6.71 0.55
CA THR A 20 3.45 -6.02 1.83
C THR A 20 3.70 -7.02 2.96
N ILE A 21 2.88 -8.07 3.09
CA ILE A 21 3.04 -9.09 4.14
C ILE A 21 4.37 -9.80 4.03
N ILE A 22 4.74 -10.26 2.83
CA ILE A 22 6.01 -10.96 2.59
C ILE A 22 7.18 -10.06 2.99
N LYS A 23 7.21 -8.82 2.55
CA LYS A 23 8.29 -7.88 2.87
C LYS A 23 8.36 -7.54 4.36
N CYS A 24 7.22 -7.37 5.03
CA CYS A 24 7.20 -7.15 6.47
C CYS A 24 7.75 -8.38 7.21
N ALA A 25 7.35 -9.59 6.82
CA ALA A 25 7.84 -10.83 7.39
C ALA A 25 9.35 -11.00 7.19
N ASP A 26 9.84 -10.77 5.98
CA ASP A 26 11.25 -10.88 5.65
C ASP A 26 12.12 -9.89 6.46
N VAL A 27 11.64 -8.65 6.63
CA VAL A 27 12.36 -7.64 7.45
C VAL A 27 12.33 -8.00 8.93
N LEU A 28 11.20 -8.48 9.46
CA LEU A 28 11.13 -8.95 10.85
C LEU A 28 12.11 -10.09 11.13
N ASN A 29 12.31 -11.01 10.17
CA ASN A 29 13.36 -12.04 10.28
C ASN A 29 14.76 -11.42 10.33
N THR A 30 15.06 -10.40 9.51
CA THR A 30 16.36 -9.72 9.57
C THR A 30 16.59 -8.95 10.87
N LEU A 31 15.50 -8.63 11.58
CA LEU A 31 15.51 -8.04 12.91
C LEU A 31 15.53 -9.07 14.05
N GLY A 32 15.85 -10.33 13.74
CA GLY A 32 16.05 -11.39 14.75
C GLY A 32 14.76 -12.04 15.26
N GLN A 33 13.62 -11.85 14.57
CA GLN A 33 12.39 -12.54 14.94
C GLN A 33 12.24 -13.86 14.18
N ASP A 34 11.65 -14.89 14.79
CA ASP A 34 11.28 -16.15 14.12
C ASP A 34 9.90 -15.97 13.46
N VAL A 35 9.89 -15.60 12.17
CA VAL A 35 8.64 -15.27 11.46
C VAL A 35 8.27 -16.38 10.48
N VAL A 36 7.01 -16.81 10.57
CA VAL A 36 6.44 -17.86 9.70
C VAL A 36 5.18 -17.34 9.01
N LEU A 37 5.09 -17.61 7.72
CA LEU A 37 3.88 -17.43 6.91
C LEU A 37 3.07 -18.72 6.96
N LEU A 38 1.91 -18.71 7.63
CA LEU A 38 1.04 -19.88 7.75
C LEU A 38 -0.02 -19.89 6.65
N LEU A 39 0.02 -20.90 5.78
CA LEU A 39 -0.91 -21.09 4.67
C LEU A 39 -1.59 -22.46 4.72
N ASN A 40 -2.81 -22.57 4.20
CA ASN A 40 -3.49 -23.83 3.93
C ASN A 40 -3.85 -24.03 2.45
N GLN A 41 -3.25 -23.24 1.58
CA GLN A 41 -3.40 -23.34 0.13
C GLN A 41 -2.08 -22.97 -0.57
N PRO A 42 -1.86 -23.44 -1.82
CA PRO A 42 -0.63 -23.17 -2.54
C PRO A 42 -0.32 -21.68 -2.65
N ASN A 43 0.95 -21.34 -2.48
CA ASN A 43 1.44 -20.00 -2.74
C ASN A 43 1.44 -19.70 -4.25
N LYS A 44 0.75 -18.61 -4.65
CA LYS A 44 0.66 -18.13 -6.03
C LYS A 44 1.42 -16.82 -6.26
N PHE A 45 2.27 -16.41 -5.33
CA PHE A 45 3.06 -15.19 -5.42
C PHE A 45 4.33 -15.42 -6.24
N THR A 46 4.49 -14.65 -7.32
CA THR A 46 5.65 -14.74 -8.24
C THR A 46 6.38 -13.40 -8.42
N TRP A 47 5.92 -12.32 -7.76
CA TRP A 47 6.53 -10.98 -7.90
C TRP A 47 7.89 -10.80 -7.20
N GLY A 48 8.38 -11.81 -6.55
CA GLY A 48 9.67 -11.79 -5.89
C GLY A 48 9.92 -13.03 -5.04
N LYS A 49 11.12 -13.12 -4.48
CA LYS A 49 11.51 -14.21 -3.58
C LYS A 49 10.90 -14.00 -2.19
N ILE A 50 10.34 -15.04 -1.61
CA ILE A 50 9.93 -15.11 -0.20
C ILE A 50 11.12 -15.69 0.57
N ARG A 51 11.63 -14.98 1.57
CA ARG A 51 12.75 -15.43 2.41
C ARG A 51 12.26 -16.03 3.73
N SER A 52 11.10 -15.59 4.17
CA SER A 52 10.46 -16.10 5.38
C SER A 52 10.00 -17.54 5.19
N LYS A 53 10.06 -18.33 6.26
CA LYS A 53 9.57 -19.71 6.27
C LYS A 53 8.08 -19.74 5.96
N ILE A 54 7.67 -20.63 5.06
CA ILE A 54 6.28 -20.96 4.80
C ILE A 54 5.95 -22.27 5.50
N LEU A 55 4.88 -22.28 6.27
CA LEU A 55 4.31 -23.49 6.86
C LEU A 55 2.94 -23.76 6.22
N TYR A 56 2.81 -24.89 5.59
CA TYR A 56 1.52 -25.38 5.06
C TYR A 56 0.85 -26.26 6.10
N SER A 57 -0.23 -25.74 6.70
CA SER A 57 -0.98 -26.46 7.73
C SER A 57 -2.35 -25.80 7.95
N ASP A 58 -3.37 -26.58 8.24
CA ASP A 58 -4.65 -26.07 8.71
C ASP A 58 -4.64 -25.79 10.24
N LYS A 59 -3.64 -26.33 10.95
CA LYS A 59 -3.46 -26.13 12.38
C LYS A 59 -2.51 -24.98 12.64
N HIS A 60 -2.91 -24.08 13.54
CA HIS A 60 -2.08 -22.96 13.95
C HIS A 60 -1.03 -23.44 14.98
N PRO A 61 0.28 -23.23 14.73
CA PRO A 61 1.32 -23.63 15.68
C PRO A 61 1.34 -22.71 16.90
N VAL A 62 1.93 -23.19 18.00
CA VAL A 62 2.23 -22.37 19.18
C VAL A 62 3.19 -21.25 18.81
N CYS A 63 2.88 -20.02 19.24
CA CYS A 63 3.69 -18.82 18.96
C CYS A 63 3.40 -17.72 19.99
N ASP A 64 4.27 -16.72 20.03
CA ASP A 64 4.08 -15.54 20.88
C ASP A 64 3.01 -14.60 20.31
N VAL A 65 3.05 -14.40 18.98
CA VAL A 65 2.19 -13.45 18.27
C VAL A 65 1.58 -14.11 17.03
N SER A 66 0.25 -14.01 16.89
CA SER A 66 -0.47 -14.37 15.67
C SER A 66 -1.12 -13.13 15.06
N ILE A 67 -0.86 -12.90 13.77
CA ILE A 67 -1.34 -11.75 13.01
C ILE A 67 -2.24 -12.21 11.88
N ALA A 68 -3.55 -12.01 12.00
CA ALA A 68 -4.47 -12.17 10.87
C ALA A 68 -4.10 -11.17 9.76
N THR A 69 -4.04 -11.65 8.52
CA THR A 69 -3.67 -10.84 7.35
C THR A 69 -4.85 -10.45 6.48
N GLY A 70 -6.05 -10.85 6.86
CA GLY A 70 -7.31 -10.56 6.19
C GLY A 70 -8.49 -11.11 6.98
N PHE A 71 -9.67 -10.66 6.64
CA PHE A 71 -10.92 -11.02 7.34
C PHE A 71 -11.08 -12.53 7.56
N ARG A 72 -10.79 -13.33 6.52
CA ARG A 72 -10.97 -14.80 6.59
C ARG A 72 -10.06 -15.49 7.60
N SER A 73 -8.90 -14.90 7.93
CA SER A 73 -7.95 -15.48 8.90
C SER A 73 -8.21 -15.03 10.36
N ILE A 74 -9.15 -14.12 10.62
CA ILE A 74 -9.42 -13.63 11.98
C ILE A 74 -9.93 -14.75 12.90
N LYS A 75 -10.87 -15.58 12.41
CA LYS A 75 -11.42 -16.69 13.23
C LYS A 75 -10.33 -17.67 13.69
N SER A 76 -9.44 -18.04 12.78
CA SER A 76 -8.32 -18.95 13.12
C SER A 76 -7.30 -18.28 14.04
N THR A 77 -7.06 -16.97 13.88
CA THR A 77 -6.23 -16.19 14.81
C THR A 77 -6.82 -16.12 16.21
N ILE A 78 -8.13 -15.89 16.35
CA ILE A 78 -8.81 -15.91 17.67
C ILE A 78 -8.65 -17.26 18.37
N ARG A 79 -8.77 -18.35 17.62
CA ARG A 79 -8.66 -19.73 18.13
C ARG A 79 -7.23 -20.23 18.30
N SER A 80 -6.24 -19.47 17.80
CA SER A 80 -4.83 -19.87 17.87
C SER A 80 -4.33 -19.96 19.31
N PRO A 81 -3.31 -20.77 19.60
CA PRO A 81 -2.65 -20.84 20.91
C PRO A 81 -1.70 -19.67 21.16
N ALA A 82 -1.71 -18.63 20.32
CA ALA A 82 -0.86 -17.45 20.46
C ALA A 82 -1.19 -16.65 21.72
N ALA A 83 -0.14 -16.15 22.41
CA ALA A 83 -0.29 -15.30 23.57
C ALA A 83 -0.89 -13.93 23.21
N LYS A 84 -0.51 -13.39 22.04
CA LYS A 84 -1.02 -12.10 21.52
C LYS A 84 -1.62 -12.28 20.13
N LYS A 85 -2.80 -11.70 19.91
CA LYS A 85 -3.62 -11.89 18.71
C LYS A 85 -3.92 -10.54 18.07
N TYR A 86 -3.49 -10.38 16.83
CA TYR A 86 -3.63 -9.14 16.08
C TYR A 86 -4.32 -9.39 14.73
N CYS A 87 -4.86 -8.32 14.14
CA CYS A 87 -5.23 -8.25 12.74
C CYS A 87 -4.52 -7.05 12.10
N TYR A 88 -3.72 -7.29 11.05
CA TYR A 88 -3.10 -6.23 10.27
C TYR A 88 -4.00 -5.84 9.10
N ILE A 89 -4.75 -4.76 9.29
CA ILE A 89 -5.78 -4.27 8.38
C ILE A 89 -5.14 -3.30 7.39
N ARG A 90 -5.19 -3.65 6.11
CA ARG A 90 -4.56 -2.93 5.01
C ARG A 90 -5.58 -2.35 4.02
N GLY A 91 -6.82 -2.24 4.44
CA GLY A 91 -7.97 -1.74 3.71
C GLY A 91 -9.26 -2.33 4.27
N LEU A 92 -10.39 -1.71 3.96
CA LEU A 92 -11.69 -2.25 4.32
C LEU A 92 -12.09 -3.34 3.32
N GLU A 93 -12.21 -4.58 3.79
CA GLU A 93 -12.55 -5.74 2.95
C GLU A 93 -14.07 -5.87 2.73
N LYS A 94 -14.76 -4.77 2.34
CA LYS A 94 -16.22 -4.74 2.11
C LYS A 94 -16.69 -5.72 1.04
N TRP A 95 -15.78 -6.20 0.18
CA TRP A 95 -16.05 -7.27 -0.78
C TRP A 95 -16.09 -8.68 -0.16
N MET A 96 -15.68 -8.83 1.10
CA MET A 96 -15.65 -10.11 1.80
C MET A 96 -16.85 -10.31 2.71
N ALA A 97 -17.32 -9.24 3.35
CA ALA A 97 -18.43 -9.26 4.28
C ALA A 97 -19.04 -7.86 4.45
N PRO A 98 -20.32 -7.76 4.88
CA PRO A 98 -20.92 -6.50 5.29
C PRO A 98 -20.11 -5.84 6.42
N GLU A 99 -20.09 -4.52 6.43
CA GLU A 99 -19.28 -3.73 7.37
C GLU A 99 -19.56 -4.05 8.84
N LYS A 100 -20.84 -4.26 9.18
CA LYS A 100 -21.27 -4.68 10.54
C LYS A 100 -20.57 -5.98 10.97
N GLU A 101 -20.41 -6.93 10.07
CA GLU A 101 -19.73 -8.19 10.36
C GLU A 101 -18.21 -8.02 10.45
N LEU A 102 -17.61 -7.22 9.55
CA LEU A 102 -16.20 -6.86 9.63
C LEU A 102 -15.87 -6.28 11.00
N PHE A 103 -16.63 -5.28 11.46
CA PHE A 103 -16.40 -4.61 12.74
C PHE A 103 -16.61 -5.53 13.93
N ARG A 104 -17.63 -6.41 13.87
CA ARG A 104 -17.84 -7.43 14.90
C ARG A 104 -16.61 -8.35 15.08
N MET A 105 -15.93 -8.66 13.98
CA MET A 105 -14.73 -9.50 14.02
C MET A 105 -13.49 -8.71 14.44
N TYR A 106 -13.32 -7.48 13.97
CA TYR A 106 -12.18 -6.63 14.36
C TYR A 106 -12.17 -6.31 15.85
N LYS A 107 -13.34 -6.15 16.50
CA LYS A 107 -13.45 -5.95 17.96
C LYS A 107 -12.98 -7.14 18.81
N LYS A 108 -12.73 -8.31 18.20
CA LYS A 108 -12.28 -9.51 18.90
C LYS A 108 -10.76 -9.72 18.89
N VAL A 109 -10.01 -8.85 18.23
CA VAL A 109 -8.55 -8.90 18.10
C VAL A 109 -7.95 -7.51 18.26
N ASN A 110 -6.66 -7.43 18.57
CA ASN A 110 -5.97 -6.14 18.54
C ASN A 110 -5.77 -5.70 17.09
N CYS A 111 -6.26 -4.51 16.73
CA CYS A 111 -6.19 -4.02 15.35
C CYS A 111 -4.94 -3.19 15.13
N ILE A 112 -4.19 -3.51 14.07
CA ILE A 112 -3.14 -2.68 13.50
C ILE A 112 -3.63 -2.22 12.14
N VAL A 113 -3.55 -0.91 11.86
CA VAL A 113 -3.94 -0.29 10.59
C VAL A 113 -2.73 0.33 9.92
N ASN A 114 -2.76 0.44 8.60
CA ASN A 114 -1.63 0.91 7.81
C ASN A 114 -1.75 2.36 7.32
N SER A 115 -2.79 3.09 7.74
CA SER A 115 -3.03 4.48 7.33
C SER A 115 -3.84 5.26 8.38
N GLU A 116 -3.68 6.58 8.40
CA GLU A 116 -4.43 7.46 9.31
C GLU A 116 -5.93 7.40 9.05
N TRP A 117 -6.35 7.41 7.78
CA TRP A 117 -7.77 7.36 7.47
C TRP A 117 -8.44 6.09 8.01
N LEU A 118 -7.75 4.93 7.97
CA LEU A 118 -8.27 3.69 8.58
C LEU A 118 -8.35 3.81 10.11
N LYS A 119 -7.34 4.40 10.74
CA LYS A 119 -7.34 4.65 12.19
C LYS A 119 -8.52 5.54 12.59
N ASP A 120 -8.72 6.65 11.87
CA ASP A 120 -9.83 7.59 12.14
C ASP A 120 -11.18 6.95 11.87
N TYR A 121 -11.28 6.19 10.77
CA TYR A 121 -12.49 5.46 10.45
C TYR A 121 -12.85 4.43 11.53
N PHE A 122 -11.88 3.69 12.03
CA PHE A 122 -12.08 2.70 13.11
C PHE A 122 -12.45 3.37 14.42
N SER A 123 -11.82 4.50 14.76
CA SER A 123 -12.14 5.29 15.94
C SER A 123 -13.61 5.75 15.93
N LYS A 124 -14.13 6.21 14.79
CA LYS A 124 -15.56 6.59 14.61
C LYS A 124 -16.53 5.42 14.82
N HIS A 125 -16.06 4.18 14.71
CA HIS A 125 -16.83 2.95 14.94
C HIS A 125 -16.51 2.25 16.25
N ASN A 126 -15.85 2.95 17.19
CA ASN A 126 -15.44 2.41 18.51
C ASN A 126 -14.60 1.13 18.38
N ILE A 127 -13.65 1.12 17.44
CA ILE A 127 -12.65 0.07 17.27
C ILE A 127 -11.27 0.67 17.57
N LEU A 128 -10.66 0.24 18.66
CA LEU A 128 -9.31 0.63 18.99
C LEU A 128 -8.34 0.03 17.96
N SER A 129 -7.47 0.88 17.41
CA SER A 129 -6.46 0.44 16.46
C SER A 129 -5.15 1.20 16.63
N LYS A 130 -4.04 0.52 16.36
CA LYS A 130 -2.70 1.11 16.34
C LYS A 130 -2.28 1.36 14.90
N LEU A 131 -1.92 2.60 14.59
CA LEU A 131 -1.31 2.93 13.30
C LEU A 131 0.14 2.42 13.29
N ILE A 132 0.44 1.56 12.32
CA ILE A 132 1.80 1.13 11.99
C ILE A 132 1.89 1.03 10.47
N TYR A 133 2.63 1.94 9.86
CA TYR A 133 2.87 1.90 8.42
C TYR A 133 3.67 0.66 8.02
N PRO A 134 3.44 0.10 6.82
CA PRO A 134 4.28 -1.00 6.31
C PRO A 134 5.70 -0.54 5.97
N GLY A 135 5.90 0.77 5.89
CA GLY A 135 7.16 1.40 5.49
C GLY A 135 7.50 1.23 4.01
N LEU A 136 8.49 1.98 3.58
CA LEU A 136 8.96 2.04 2.19
C LEU A 136 10.34 1.41 2.04
N ASP A 137 10.63 0.94 0.83
CA ASP A 137 11.92 0.35 0.45
C ASP A 137 12.72 1.39 -0.34
N PHE A 138 13.40 2.31 0.35
CA PHE A 138 14.18 3.39 -0.24
C PHE A 138 15.35 2.92 -1.10
N ASP A 139 15.84 1.68 -0.87
CA ASP A 139 16.85 1.03 -1.68
C ASP A 139 16.30 0.44 -3.00
N LYS A 140 14.98 0.32 -3.12
CA LYS A 140 14.30 -0.21 -4.32
C LYS A 140 13.71 0.89 -5.18
N PHE A 141 13.14 1.93 -4.56
CA PHE A 141 12.50 3.05 -5.24
C PHE A 141 13.22 4.34 -4.90
N TYR A 142 13.91 4.92 -5.87
CA TYR A 142 14.68 6.14 -5.74
C TYR A 142 14.83 6.83 -7.09
N LEU A 143 15.11 8.11 -7.05
CA LEU A 143 15.40 8.90 -8.24
C LEU A 143 16.77 8.49 -8.79
N THR A 144 16.82 8.05 -10.07
CA THR A 144 18.08 7.64 -10.73
C THR A 144 18.63 8.75 -11.61
N ASP A 145 17.85 9.15 -12.63
CA ASP A 145 18.23 10.15 -13.61
C ASP A 145 17.06 11.10 -13.86
N ASN A 146 17.38 12.34 -14.23
CA ASN A 146 16.38 13.38 -14.46
C ASN A 146 15.79 13.35 -15.88
N THR A 147 16.28 12.49 -16.77
CA THR A 147 15.80 12.39 -18.15
C THR A 147 14.44 11.69 -18.20
N ARG A 148 13.37 12.48 -18.11
CA ARG A 148 11.99 11.97 -18.10
C ARG A 148 11.39 12.00 -19.50
N ALA A 149 11.42 10.86 -20.17
CA ALA A 149 10.95 10.70 -21.55
C ALA A 149 9.42 10.65 -21.68
N LYS A 150 8.69 10.43 -20.58
CA LYS A 150 7.22 10.32 -20.54
C LYS A 150 6.64 11.38 -19.61
N GLU A 151 5.58 12.00 -20.03
CA GLU A 151 4.98 13.11 -19.28
C GLU A 151 3.99 12.62 -18.24
N LEU A 152 3.13 11.66 -18.58
CA LEU A 152 2.07 11.16 -17.71
C LEU A 152 2.13 9.64 -17.59
N GLY A 153 1.97 9.15 -16.38
CA GLY A 153 1.82 7.73 -16.06
C GLY A 153 0.64 7.44 -15.15
N ALA A 154 0.04 6.29 -15.34
CA ALA A 154 -1.01 5.76 -14.49
C ALA A 154 -1.00 4.23 -14.54
N LEU A 155 -1.60 3.59 -13.51
CA LEU A 155 -1.87 2.17 -13.58
C LEU A 155 -3.10 1.91 -14.45
N TYR A 156 -3.06 0.79 -15.16
CA TYR A 156 -4.21 0.21 -15.82
C TYR A 156 -4.48 -1.20 -15.29
N SER A 157 -5.69 -1.46 -14.82
CA SER A 157 -6.14 -2.81 -14.46
C SER A 157 -7.66 -2.89 -14.54
N LYS A 158 -8.19 -3.91 -15.19
CA LYS A 158 -9.62 -4.14 -15.29
C LYS A 158 -10.23 -4.82 -14.04
N ARG A 159 -9.40 -5.18 -13.03
CA ARG A 159 -9.82 -6.10 -11.96
C ARG A 159 -10.76 -5.50 -10.91
N HIS A 160 -10.71 -4.19 -10.65
CA HIS A 160 -11.50 -3.57 -9.57
C HIS A 160 -11.99 -2.17 -9.97
N ALA A 161 -13.29 -1.97 -10.00
CA ALA A 161 -13.92 -0.68 -10.32
C ALA A 161 -13.46 0.47 -9.40
N THR A 162 -13.22 0.17 -8.11
CA THR A 162 -12.73 1.15 -7.11
C THR A 162 -11.34 1.70 -7.41
N LYS A 163 -10.57 1.05 -8.27
CA LYS A 163 -9.27 1.56 -8.73
C LYS A 163 -9.39 2.65 -9.79
N ARG A 164 -10.60 2.88 -10.32
CA ARG A 164 -10.91 3.94 -11.30
C ARG A 164 -9.97 3.94 -12.52
N HIS A 165 -9.59 2.76 -12.98
CA HIS A 165 -8.71 2.63 -14.15
C HIS A 165 -9.32 3.18 -15.44
N ASP A 166 -10.64 3.20 -15.52
CA ASP A 166 -11.37 3.83 -16.63
C ASP A 166 -11.13 5.33 -16.70
N ASP A 167 -10.96 6.00 -15.55
CA ASP A 167 -10.63 7.42 -15.50
C ASP A 167 -9.22 7.68 -16.03
N ALA A 168 -8.26 6.80 -15.72
CA ALA A 168 -6.92 6.86 -16.30
C ALA A 168 -6.97 6.62 -17.82
N ALA A 169 -7.80 5.69 -18.31
CA ALA A 169 -7.99 5.43 -19.73
C ALA A 169 -8.63 6.63 -20.44
N ARG A 170 -9.69 7.23 -19.88
CA ARG A 170 -10.35 8.42 -20.43
C ARG A 170 -9.41 9.61 -20.50
N LEU A 171 -8.62 9.86 -19.46
CA LEU A 171 -7.59 10.90 -19.48
C LEU A 171 -6.52 10.59 -20.54
N SER A 172 -6.09 9.33 -20.66
CA SER A 172 -5.14 8.89 -21.69
C SER A 172 -5.62 9.26 -23.07
N ILE A 173 -6.85 8.91 -23.42
CA ILE A 173 -7.46 9.19 -24.73
C ILE A 173 -7.56 10.71 -24.96
N SER A 174 -8.05 11.46 -23.97
CA SER A 174 -8.27 12.90 -24.08
C SER A 174 -6.97 13.73 -24.17
N MET A 175 -5.86 13.18 -23.66
CA MET A 175 -4.56 13.86 -23.60
C MET A 175 -3.53 13.29 -24.57
N HIS A 176 -3.84 12.19 -25.27
CA HIS A 176 -2.90 11.44 -26.12
C HIS A 176 -2.23 12.30 -27.20
N LYS A 177 -2.97 13.23 -27.83
CA LYS A 177 -2.42 14.14 -28.86
C LYS A 177 -1.42 15.17 -28.28
N LYS A 178 -1.48 15.43 -26.97
CA LYS A 178 -0.69 16.48 -26.32
C LYS A 178 0.45 15.94 -25.47
N PHE A 179 0.29 14.75 -24.85
CA PHE A 179 1.25 14.21 -23.89
C PHE A 179 1.61 12.76 -24.17
N LYS A 180 2.87 12.42 -23.93
CA LYS A 180 3.38 11.05 -24.03
C LYS A 180 2.98 10.26 -22.79
N MET A 181 1.83 9.60 -22.83
CA MET A 181 1.35 8.75 -21.73
C MET A 181 2.02 7.39 -21.70
N LEU A 182 2.16 6.85 -20.50
CA LEU A 182 2.58 5.49 -20.25
C LEU A 182 1.64 4.82 -19.25
N ASN A 183 0.75 3.97 -19.76
CA ASN A 183 -0.07 3.09 -18.94
C ASN A 183 0.61 1.73 -18.81
N LYS A 184 0.69 1.18 -17.63
CA LYS A 184 1.29 -0.14 -17.42
C LYS A 184 0.38 -1.05 -16.59
N ASN A 185 0.17 -2.26 -17.09
CA ASN A 185 -0.29 -3.35 -16.26
C ASN A 185 0.92 -3.85 -15.44
N ILE A 186 0.86 -3.70 -14.11
CA ILE A 186 1.97 -4.05 -13.21
C ILE A 186 1.92 -5.50 -12.72
N VAL A 187 1.00 -6.31 -13.23
CA VAL A 187 0.74 -7.67 -12.70
C VAL A 187 2.00 -8.54 -12.69
N ASP A 188 2.91 -8.33 -13.63
CA ASP A 188 4.12 -9.15 -13.76
C ASP A 188 5.42 -8.31 -13.76
N ALA A 189 5.36 -7.06 -13.30
CA ALA A 189 6.52 -6.18 -13.28
C ALA A 189 7.36 -6.40 -12.00
N SER A 190 8.67 -6.60 -12.16
CA SER A 190 9.61 -6.57 -11.04
C SER A 190 9.73 -5.17 -10.43
N GLU A 191 10.22 -5.05 -9.19
CA GLU A 191 10.47 -3.75 -8.57
C GLU A 191 11.52 -2.93 -9.33
N LYS A 192 12.51 -3.60 -9.93
CA LYS A 192 13.49 -2.96 -10.82
C LYS A 192 12.80 -2.34 -12.05
N ASP A 193 11.91 -3.10 -12.70
CA ASP A 193 11.17 -2.61 -13.87
C ASP A 193 10.23 -1.47 -13.50
N LEU A 194 9.55 -1.55 -12.35
CA LEU A 194 8.70 -0.47 -11.84
C LEU A 194 9.52 0.80 -11.57
N ARG A 195 10.69 0.68 -10.91
CA ARG A 195 11.59 1.82 -10.69
C ARG A 195 12.01 2.47 -11.99
N ILE A 196 12.48 1.67 -12.96
CA ILE A 196 12.89 2.18 -14.29
C ILE A 196 11.71 2.88 -14.98
N TRP A 197 10.52 2.33 -14.86
CA TRP A 197 9.32 2.90 -15.46
C TRP A 197 8.91 4.21 -14.76
N TYR A 198 8.85 4.25 -13.41
CA TYR A 198 8.54 5.47 -12.67
C TYR A 198 9.55 6.59 -12.96
N ASN A 199 10.85 6.30 -13.06
CA ASN A 199 11.87 7.29 -13.38
C ASN A 199 11.72 7.92 -14.78
N LYS A 200 10.95 7.32 -15.69
CA LYS A 200 10.64 7.89 -17.02
C LYS A 200 9.46 8.87 -16.99
N ILE A 201 8.70 8.98 -15.90
CA ILE A 201 7.43 9.69 -15.84
C ILE A 201 7.59 11.00 -15.06
N LYS A 202 7.03 12.11 -15.60
CA LYS A 202 6.99 13.41 -14.91
C LYS A 202 5.86 13.48 -13.89
N VAL A 203 4.65 13.13 -14.28
CA VAL A 203 3.43 13.23 -13.47
C VAL A 203 2.77 11.87 -13.34
N TRP A 204 2.50 11.46 -12.11
CA TRP A 204 1.76 10.25 -11.78
C TRP A 204 0.30 10.57 -11.46
N PHE A 205 -0.64 9.92 -12.16
CA PHE A 205 -2.07 10.04 -11.92
C PHE A 205 -2.61 8.88 -11.07
N SER A 206 -3.24 9.20 -9.95
CA SER A 206 -3.76 8.24 -8.98
C SER A 206 -5.25 8.45 -8.69
N PRO A 207 -6.16 7.82 -9.45
CA PRO A 207 -7.61 7.98 -9.31
C PRO A 207 -8.28 7.02 -8.32
N SER A 208 -7.55 6.09 -7.70
CA SER A 208 -8.12 5.04 -6.85
C SER A 208 -8.91 5.59 -5.67
N GLU A 209 -10.15 5.09 -5.47
CA GLU A 209 -11.06 5.53 -4.41
C GLU A 209 -11.05 4.60 -3.17
N LEU A 210 -10.49 3.40 -3.26
CA LEU A 210 -10.45 2.46 -2.13
C LEU A 210 -9.11 1.75 -2.04
N GLU A 211 -8.30 2.21 -1.09
CA GLU A 211 -6.99 1.66 -0.73
C GLU A 211 -6.82 1.71 0.80
N GLY A 212 -5.92 0.92 1.35
CA GLY A 212 -5.45 1.13 2.71
C GLY A 212 -4.43 2.27 2.73
N LEU A 213 -3.19 1.94 2.40
CA LEU A 213 -2.14 2.89 2.05
C LEU A 213 -1.73 2.62 0.60
N HIS A 214 -1.80 3.64 -0.25
CA HIS A 214 -1.65 3.45 -1.69
C HIS A 214 -0.18 3.43 -2.11
N ASN A 215 0.41 2.24 -2.28
CA ASN A 215 1.83 2.06 -2.59
C ASN A 215 2.29 2.70 -3.92
N PRO A 216 1.61 2.52 -5.08
CA PRO A 216 2.12 3.01 -6.36
C PRO A 216 2.43 4.50 -6.42
N PRO A 217 1.58 5.44 -5.92
CA PRO A 217 1.94 6.86 -5.91
C PRO A 217 3.12 7.18 -4.98
N MET A 218 3.30 6.46 -3.86
CA MET A 218 4.48 6.64 -3.01
C MET A 218 5.76 6.18 -3.72
N GLU A 219 5.73 5.01 -4.35
CA GLU A 219 6.84 4.46 -5.14
C GLU A 219 7.20 5.39 -6.31
N ALA A 220 6.20 5.89 -7.03
CA ALA A 220 6.38 6.88 -8.09
C ALA A 220 6.96 8.20 -7.57
N GLY A 221 6.48 8.68 -6.42
CA GLY A 221 7.00 9.87 -5.75
C GLY A 221 8.47 9.75 -5.37
N LEU A 222 8.89 8.62 -4.80
CA LEU A 222 10.30 8.32 -4.49
C LEU A 222 11.17 8.30 -5.75
N CYS A 223 10.63 7.89 -6.88
CA CYS A 223 11.29 7.93 -8.19
C CYS A 223 11.21 9.31 -8.88
N GLY A 224 10.70 10.36 -8.20
CA GLY A 224 10.68 11.73 -8.69
C GLY A 224 9.45 12.11 -9.51
N CYS A 225 8.36 11.32 -9.53
CA CYS A 225 7.10 11.72 -10.11
C CYS A 225 6.38 12.71 -9.18
N SER A 226 5.83 13.79 -9.73
CA SER A 226 4.86 14.61 -8.99
C SER A 226 3.47 14.00 -9.14
N LEU A 227 2.64 14.17 -8.13
CA LEU A 227 1.39 13.43 -8.01
C LEU A 227 0.17 14.29 -8.34
N VAL A 228 -0.80 13.69 -9.06
CA VAL A 228 -2.17 14.16 -9.14
C VAL A 228 -3.07 13.05 -8.59
N CYS A 229 -3.67 13.30 -7.43
CA CYS A 229 -4.42 12.29 -6.65
C CYS A 229 -5.87 12.74 -6.43
N THR A 230 -6.78 11.77 -6.27
CA THR A 230 -8.16 12.04 -5.83
C THR A 230 -8.21 12.40 -4.34
N ASP A 231 -9.16 13.26 -3.95
CA ASP A 231 -9.46 13.60 -2.54
C ASP A 231 -10.36 12.58 -1.84
N HIS A 232 -10.73 11.48 -2.52
CA HIS A 232 -11.60 10.47 -1.90
C HIS A 232 -11.01 9.97 -0.59
N TYR A 233 -11.77 10.08 0.52
CA TYR A 233 -11.26 9.83 1.89
C TYR A 233 -10.71 8.41 2.13
N MET A 234 -11.16 7.41 1.34
CA MET A 234 -10.64 6.04 1.38
C MET A 234 -9.58 5.77 0.31
N SER A 235 -9.04 6.78 -0.35
CA SER A 235 -8.05 6.60 -1.44
C SER A 235 -6.68 6.12 -0.96
N GLY A 236 -6.42 6.22 0.35
CA GLY A 236 -5.14 5.84 0.95
C GLY A 236 -3.97 6.74 0.55
N VAL A 237 -4.24 7.95 0.05
CA VAL A 237 -3.23 8.96 -0.31
C VAL A 237 -3.17 10.13 0.67
N SER A 238 -4.19 10.34 1.50
CA SER A 238 -4.30 11.46 2.43
C SER A 238 -3.13 11.57 3.42
N ASP A 239 -2.47 10.46 3.71
CA ASP A 239 -1.34 10.43 4.63
C ASP A 239 -0.09 11.15 4.08
N PHE A 240 0.00 11.31 2.75
CA PHE A 240 1.17 11.89 2.08
C PHE A 240 0.86 12.89 0.96
N ALA A 241 -0.34 12.83 0.34
CA ALA A 241 -0.76 13.74 -0.73
C ALA A 241 -1.53 14.94 -0.16
N ILE A 242 -0.81 16.01 0.15
CA ILE A 242 -1.34 17.27 0.68
C ILE A 242 -1.42 18.28 -0.47
N HIS A 243 -2.65 18.79 -0.75
CA HIS A 243 -2.87 19.69 -1.88
C HIS A 243 -1.96 20.92 -1.84
N LYS A 244 -1.34 21.25 -2.98
CA LYS A 244 -0.37 22.35 -3.18
C LYS A 244 0.87 22.30 -2.29
N LYS A 245 1.07 21.21 -1.54
CA LYS A 245 2.25 21.03 -0.70
C LYS A 245 3.11 19.85 -1.14
N THR A 246 2.49 18.68 -1.40
CA THR A 246 3.18 17.46 -1.82
C THR A 246 2.58 16.84 -3.07
N ALA A 247 1.39 17.30 -3.47
CA ALA A 247 0.65 16.83 -4.63
C ALA A 247 -0.37 17.89 -5.09
N LEU A 248 -0.93 17.72 -6.28
CA LEU A 248 -2.18 18.38 -6.64
C LEU A 248 -3.32 17.37 -6.46
N VAL A 249 -4.26 17.72 -5.57
CA VAL A 249 -5.39 16.85 -5.20
C VAL A 249 -6.65 17.39 -5.86
N TYR A 250 -7.44 16.52 -6.49
CA TYR A 250 -8.65 16.87 -7.22
C TYR A 250 -9.89 16.21 -6.61
N PRO A 251 -11.08 16.84 -6.69
CA PRO A 251 -12.33 16.27 -6.21
C PRO A 251 -12.64 14.94 -6.89
N ALA A 252 -13.01 13.93 -6.13
CA ALA A 252 -13.26 12.58 -6.63
C ALA A 252 -14.15 12.61 -7.88
N ARG A 253 -13.74 11.89 -8.92
CA ARG A 253 -14.40 11.77 -10.23
C ARG A 253 -14.41 13.04 -11.09
N ASN A 254 -13.87 14.16 -10.62
CA ASN A 254 -13.79 15.39 -11.42
C ASN A 254 -12.56 15.37 -12.34
N LEU A 255 -12.66 14.66 -13.46
CA LEU A 255 -11.58 14.55 -14.45
C LEU A 255 -11.22 15.87 -15.13
N LYS A 256 -12.10 16.87 -15.11
CA LYS A 256 -11.81 18.21 -15.64
C LYS A 256 -10.74 18.89 -14.77
N VAL A 257 -10.91 18.85 -13.44
CA VAL A 257 -9.92 19.38 -12.49
C VAL A 257 -8.65 18.55 -12.50
N ALA A 258 -8.76 17.21 -12.55
CA ALA A 258 -7.59 16.35 -12.66
C ALA A 258 -6.73 16.69 -13.89
N ARG A 259 -7.36 16.90 -15.06
CA ARG A 259 -6.69 17.31 -16.30
C ARG A 259 -6.05 18.70 -16.18
N PHE A 260 -6.71 19.63 -15.52
CA PHE A 260 -6.16 20.97 -15.26
C PHE A 260 -4.87 20.83 -14.43
N HIS A 261 -4.88 20.11 -13.34
CA HIS A 261 -3.70 19.86 -12.48
C HIS A 261 -2.56 19.12 -13.18
N ILE A 262 -2.89 18.14 -14.03
CA ILE A 262 -1.86 17.48 -14.84
C ILE A 262 -1.19 18.47 -15.78
N ASN A 263 -1.96 19.30 -16.48
CA ASN A 263 -1.43 20.34 -17.38
C ASN A 263 -0.55 21.33 -16.61
N GLU A 264 -1.00 21.78 -15.44
CA GLU A 264 -0.25 22.71 -14.59
C GLU A 264 1.13 22.14 -14.25
N LEU A 265 1.22 20.89 -13.78
CA LEU A 265 2.49 20.24 -13.45
C LEU A 265 3.37 19.99 -14.68
N LEU A 266 2.80 19.76 -15.86
CA LEU A 266 3.57 19.53 -17.07
C LEU A 266 4.12 20.82 -17.66
N GLN A 267 3.45 21.96 -17.42
CA GLN A 267 3.86 23.29 -17.92
C GLN A 267 4.71 24.07 -16.91
N ASN A 268 4.59 23.75 -15.61
CA ASN A 268 5.32 24.42 -14.54
C ASN A 268 6.34 23.45 -13.89
N GLU A 269 7.55 23.40 -14.44
CA GLU A 269 8.60 22.53 -13.94
C GLU A 269 9.07 22.87 -12.54
N PRO A 270 9.29 24.14 -12.16
CA PRO A 270 9.62 24.49 -10.78
C PRO A 270 8.62 23.98 -9.76
N LEU A 271 7.31 24.20 -9.98
CA LEU A 271 6.25 23.68 -9.10
C LEU A 271 6.27 22.14 -9.04
N ARG A 272 6.50 21.50 -10.18
CA ARG A 272 6.58 20.03 -10.26
C ARG A 272 7.71 19.47 -9.40
N ILE A 273 8.88 20.09 -9.44
CA ILE A 273 10.05 19.70 -8.65
C ILE A 273 9.80 19.97 -7.17
N GLU A 274 9.33 21.16 -6.80
CA GLU A 274 9.03 21.55 -5.41
C GLU A 274 8.05 20.56 -4.75
N LEU A 275 6.92 20.27 -5.39
CA LEU A 275 5.94 19.33 -4.84
C LEU A 275 6.52 17.92 -4.67
N ASN A 276 7.38 17.47 -5.59
CA ASN A 276 8.01 16.16 -5.45
C ASN A 276 9.04 16.12 -4.32
N ASP A 277 9.86 17.15 -4.15
CA ASP A 277 10.85 17.21 -3.06
C ASP A 277 10.16 17.24 -1.70
N ASN A 278 9.10 18.02 -1.56
CA ASN A 278 8.24 18.02 -0.37
C ASN A 278 7.59 16.65 -0.12
N LEU A 279 7.10 15.99 -1.17
CA LEU A 279 6.55 14.65 -1.08
C LEU A 279 7.59 13.65 -0.58
N ARG A 280 8.78 13.64 -1.15
CA ARG A 280 9.87 12.74 -0.74
C ARG A 280 10.26 12.95 0.72
N SER A 281 10.26 14.21 1.18
CA SER A 281 10.47 14.55 2.60
C SER A 281 9.38 13.94 3.50
N VAL A 282 8.10 14.09 3.12
CA VAL A 282 6.98 13.49 3.86
C VAL A 282 7.05 11.97 3.86
N LEU A 283 7.34 11.35 2.71
CA LEU A 283 7.48 9.90 2.61
C LEU A 283 8.61 9.37 3.52
N LYS A 284 9.73 10.08 3.59
CA LYS A 284 10.87 9.72 4.45
C LYS A 284 10.54 9.90 5.94
N ASN A 285 9.98 11.05 6.31
CA ASN A 285 9.86 11.45 7.72
C ASN A 285 8.58 10.92 8.38
N LYS A 286 7.47 10.80 7.63
CA LYS A 286 6.18 10.35 8.18
C LYS A 286 5.94 8.86 7.93
N ILE A 287 6.11 8.39 6.68
CA ILE A 287 5.88 6.98 6.37
C ILE A 287 7.06 6.11 6.81
N GLY A 288 8.28 6.59 6.62
CA GLY A 288 9.51 5.94 7.08
C GLY A 288 9.90 4.68 6.31
N SER A 289 11.03 4.11 6.67
CA SER A 289 11.51 2.86 6.11
C SER A 289 10.75 1.65 6.69
N ARG A 290 10.73 0.56 5.93
CA ARG A 290 10.16 -0.69 6.40
C ARG A 290 10.86 -1.22 7.64
N LYS A 291 12.19 -1.07 7.71
CA LYS A 291 12.99 -1.53 8.85
C LYS A 291 12.61 -0.79 10.14
N GLU A 292 12.48 0.54 10.10
CA GLU A 292 12.06 1.36 11.25
C GLU A 292 10.66 0.98 11.72
N ASN A 293 9.70 0.85 10.79
CA ASN A 293 8.33 0.51 11.12
C ASN A 293 8.20 -0.92 11.70
N MET A 294 8.97 -1.87 11.19
CA MET A 294 8.98 -3.25 11.73
C MET A 294 9.69 -3.31 13.10
N SER A 295 10.71 -2.50 13.34
CA SER A 295 11.28 -2.33 14.69
C SER A 295 10.27 -1.76 15.67
N TYR A 296 9.47 -0.79 15.24
CA TYR A 296 8.37 -0.25 16.05
C TYR A 296 7.27 -1.30 16.31
N LEU A 297 6.94 -2.13 15.32
CA LEU A 297 6.00 -3.24 15.47
C LEU A 297 6.48 -4.26 16.51
N ILE A 298 7.79 -4.60 16.52
CA ILE A 298 8.39 -5.49 17.53
C ILE A 298 8.21 -4.90 18.94
N LYS A 299 8.52 -3.62 19.12
CA LYS A 299 8.32 -2.91 20.40
C LYS A 299 6.86 -2.93 20.83
N HIS A 300 5.93 -2.73 19.89
CA HIS A 300 4.49 -2.80 20.16
C HIS A 300 4.05 -4.19 20.62
N PHE A 301 4.69 -5.26 20.17
CA PHE A 301 4.48 -6.60 20.65
C PHE A 301 5.16 -6.88 22.01
N GLY A 302 5.90 -5.93 22.59
CA GLY A 302 6.65 -6.08 23.83
C GLY A 302 7.98 -6.81 23.66
N GLY A 303 8.53 -6.82 22.43
CA GLY A 303 9.91 -7.24 22.15
C GLY A 303 10.92 -6.13 22.47
N LYS A 304 12.16 -6.57 22.72
CA LYS A 304 13.32 -5.67 22.89
C LYS A 304 13.92 -5.30 21.54
#